data_64c89ff998a05065e0ca417c1d3e3cb9
#
_entry.id   64c89ff998a05065e0ca417c1d3e3cb9
#
_cell.length_a   1.000
_cell.length_b   1.000
_cell.length_c   1.000
_cell.angle_alpha   90.00
_cell.angle_beta   90.00
_cell.angle_gamma   90.00
#
_symmetry.space_group_name_H-M   'P 1'
#
loop_
_entity.id
_entity.type
_entity.pdbx_description
1 polymer ?
#
loop_
_entity_poly.entity_id
_entity_poly.type
_entity_poly.pdbx_seq_one_letter_code
_entity_poly.pdbx_strand_id
1 'polypeptide(L)'
;MKALKSLLLIGIISCFAIGLSAQTSGMISYTEVTKLEFKAIEGLNLGDMMPSDMSANKALYFDQHTSVYRDADDHVNEDIEMESDDGSFQMVFSTGGSSEEILYNDLKARKSLYQTGFMGKEFLIESDLEKATWKITDERIKYLGYVCQKAVYTKTIPPTPGSDESPIEREVVAWFTPEIPLPIGPDEYGQLPGAVLLVSVDEGKTEIKATAVDFDSDITERLVVPTKGQKVSPDEYEQIMAEKMKELEENFNNKEGSSSFIIRGE
;
A
#
# COMPACT_ATOMS: atom_id res chain seq x y z
N MET A 1 -41.52 -24.66 -67.69
CA MET A 1 -40.19 -24.16 -67.34
C MET A 1 -40.39 -23.01 -66.39
N LYS A 2 -40.29 -23.25 -65.08
CA LYS A 2 -40.49 -22.25 -64.01
C LYS A 2 -39.18 -22.02 -63.34
N ALA A 3 -38.60 -20.84 -63.56
CA ALA A 3 -37.36 -20.40 -62.86
C ALA A 3 -37.68 -20.00 -61.41
N LEU A 4 -37.14 -20.69 -60.49
CA LEU A 4 -37.25 -20.43 -59.07
C LEU A 4 -36.20 -19.38 -58.68
N LYS A 5 -36.66 -18.16 -58.41
CA LYS A 5 -35.80 -17.08 -57.87
C LYS A 5 -35.55 -17.31 -56.39
N SER A 6 -34.36 -17.75 -56.08
CA SER A 6 -33.90 -17.83 -54.69
C SER A 6 -33.46 -16.45 -54.20
N LEU A 7 -34.23 -15.85 -53.29
CA LEU A 7 -33.92 -14.58 -52.66
C LEU A 7 -32.98 -14.84 -51.47
N LEU A 8 -31.72 -14.51 -51.61
CA LEU A 8 -30.73 -14.60 -50.57
C LEU A 8 -30.88 -13.39 -49.63
N LEU A 9 -31.49 -13.61 -48.46
CA LEU A 9 -31.62 -12.60 -47.40
C LEU A 9 -30.30 -12.52 -46.62
N ILE A 10 -29.41 -11.61 -46.99
CA ILE A 10 -28.21 -11.33 -46.23
C ILE A 10 -28.59 -10.44 -45.04
N GLY A 11 -28.79 -11.04 -43.89
CA GLY A 11 -28.95 -10.33 -42.63
C GLY A 11 -27.63 -9.69 -42.21
N ILE A 12 -27.54 -8.38 -42.37
CA ILE A 12 -26.44 -7.58 -41.81
C ILE A 12 -26.67 -7.54 -40.28
N ILE A 13 -25.99 -8.42 -39.53
CA ILE A 13 -25.86 -8.27 -38.08
C ILE A 13 -24.89 -7.11 -37.86
N SER A 14 -25.47 -5.91 -37.75
CA SER A 14 -24.72 -4.75 -37.23
C SER A 14 -24.38 -5.00 -35.78
N CYS A 15 -23.17 -5.52 -35.54
CA CYS A 15 -22.60 -5.61 -34.22
C CYS A 15 -22.34 -4.17 -33.74
N PHE A 16 -23.31 -3.60 -33.03
CA PHE A 16 -23.08 -2.37 -32.25
C PHE A 16 -22.08 -2.70 -31.19
N ALA A 17 -20.79 -2.59 -31.51
CA ALA A 17 -19.75 -2.51 -30.53
C ALA A 17 -19.98 -1.18 -29.77
N ILE A 18 -20.76 -1.25 -28.69
CA ILE A 18 -20.71 -0.21 -27.65
C ILE A 18 -19.27 -0.24 -27.18
N GLY A 19 -18.48 0.70 -27.65
CA GLY A 19 -17.16 0.94 -27.10
C GLY A 19 -17.36 1.31 -25.63
N LEU A 20 -17.25 0.33 -24.75
CA LEU A 20 -16.93 0.63 -23.36
C LEU A 20 -15.56 1.33 -23.45
N SER A 21 -15.57 2.66 -23.36
CA SER A 21 -14.37 3.40 -22.98
C SER A 21 -13.98 2.84 -21.63
N ALA A 22 -13.03 1.94 -21.60
CA ALA A 22 -12.41 1.55 -20.35
C ALA A 22 -11.88 2.85 -19.75
N GLN A 23 -12.39 3.23 -18.60
CA GLN A 23 -11.90 4.37 -17.86
C GLN A 23 -10.48 4.01 -17.41
N THR A 24 -9.50 4.68 -18.02
CA THR A 24 -8.10 4.30 -17.95
C THR A 24 -7.28 5.25 -17.11
N SER A 25 -7.93 6.24 -16.49
CA SER A 25 -7.30 7.20 -15.58
C SER A 25 -8.30 7.63 -14.51
N GLY A 26 -7.79 7.93 -13.32
CA GLY A 26 -8.61 8.34 -12.19
C GLY A 26 -7.89 8.23 -10.85
N MET A 27 -8.69 8.25 -9.79
CA MET A 27 -8.24 8.14 -8.41
C MET A 27 -9.08 7.10 -7.67
N ILE A 28 -8.44 6.34 -6.81
CA ILE A 28 -9.11 5.49 -5.81
C ILE A 28 -8.65 5.97 -4.43
N SER A 29 -9.60 6.36 -3.60
CA SER A 29 -9.35 6.69 -2.20
C SER A 29 -9.40 5.43 -1.35
N TYR A 30 -8.50 5.30 -0.38
CA TYR A 30 -8.43 4.18 0.54
C TYR A 30 -8.38 4.67 1.99
N THR A 31 -8.88 3.83 2.89
CA THR A 31 -8.54 3.87 4.30
C THR A 31 -7.73 2.62 4.62
N GLU A 32 -6.57 2.83 5.21
CA GLU A 32 -5.70 1.78 5.74
C GLU A 32 -5.84 1.75 7.26
N VAL A 33 -6.03 0.56 7.83
CA VAL A 33 -6.13 0.35 9.28
C VAL A 33 -5.16 -0.77 9.65
N THR A 34 -4.23 -0.48 10.55
CA THR A 34 -3.27 -1.46 11.09
C THR A 34 -3.49 -1.62 12.59
N LYS A 35 -3.77 -2.84 13.03
CA LYS A 35 -3.87 -3.19 14.44
C LYS A 35 -2.49 -3.24 15.06
N LEU A 36 -2.34 -2.52 16.17
CA LEU A 36 -1.08 -2.46 16.91
C LEU A 36 -1.07 -3.54 18.00
N GLU A 37 -0.04 -4.35 18.02
CA GLU A 37 0.19 -5.34 19.06
C GLU A 37 1.41 -4.91 19.85
N PHE A 38 1.19 -4.45 21.08
CA PHE A 38 2.30 -4.10 21.98
C PHE A 38 2.64 -5.29 22.86
N LYS A 39 3.89 -5.72 22.81
CA LYS A 39 4.41 -6.65 23.83
C LYS A 39 4.50 -5.88 25.15
N ALA A 40 3.90 -6.41 26.20
CA ALA A 40 4.02 -5.83 27.54
C ALA A 40 5.50 -5.72 27.92
N ILE A 41 5.95 -4.52 28.21
CA ILE A 41 7.26 -4.29 28.82
C ILE A 41 7.06 -4.45 30.33
N GLU A 42 7.90 -5.26 30.97
CA GLU A 42 7.80 -5.56 32.40
C GLU A 42 7.86 -4.25 33.23
N GLY A 43 6.75 -3.92 33.90
CA GLY A 43 6.62 -2.68 34.68
C GLY A 43 5.90 -1.50 34.00
N LEU A 44 5.60 -1.56 32.70
CA LEU A 44 4.81 -0.54 31.98
C LEU A 44 3.53 -1.16 31.42
N ASN A 45 2.39 -0.67 31.85
CA ASN A 45 1.09 -1.07 31.28
C ASN A 45 0.76 -0.19 30.08
N LEU A 46 1.44 -0.40 28.95
CA LEU A 46 1.27 0.39 27.73
C LEU A 46 -0.09 0.15 27.07
N GLY A 47 -0.73 -1.00 27.34
CA GLY A 47 -1.97 -1.40 26.65
C GLY A 47 -3.17 -0.50 26.90
N ASP A 48 -3.21 0.21 28.04
CA ASP A 48 -4.30 1.13 28.37
C ASP A 48 -4.04 2.56 27.84
N MET A 49 -2.83 2.86 27.41
CA MET A 49 -2.39 4.20 26.99
C MET A 49 -2.24 4.32 25.47
N MET A 50 -2.17 3.21 24.75
CA MET A 50 -1.92 3.20 23.30
C MET A 50 -3.20 2.88 22.51
N PRO A 51 -3.38 3.47 21.33
CA PRO A 51 -4.46 3.09 20.45
C PRO A 51 -4.32 1.61 20.03
N SER A 52 -5.45 0.92 19.90
CA SER A 52 -5.50 -0.47 19.44
C SER A 52 -5.21 -0.60 17.95
N ASP A 53 -5.36 0.48 17.22
CA ASP A 53 -5.17 0.55 15.78
C ASP A 53 -4.70 1.94 15.35
N MET A 54 -4.05 1.99 14.19
CA MET A 54 -3.71 3.22 13.47
C MET A 54 -4.47 3.24 12.15
N SER A 55 -4.98 4.40 11.79
CA SER A 55 -5.72 4.61 10.55
C SER A 55 -5.09 5.72 9.73
N ALA A 56 -4.97 5.49 8.42
CA ALA A 56 -4.46 6.46 7.45
C ALA A 56 -5.38 6.55 6.23
N ASN A 57 -5.59 7.77 5.73
CA ASN A 57 -6.25 7.98 4.45
C ASN A 57 -5.19 8.06 3.36
N LYS A 58 -5.34 7.22 2.34
CA LYS A 58 -4.42 7.11 1.21
C LYS A 58 -5.16 7.31 -0.11
N ALA A 59 -4.43 7.69 -1.15
CA ALA A 59 -4.97 7.83 -2.50
C ALA A 59 -4.07 7.13 -3.52
N LEU A 60 -4.69 6.42 -4.45
CA LEU A 60 -4.05 5.82 -5.63
C LEU A 60 -4.49 6.61 -6.86
N TYR A 61 -3.60 7.38 -7.42
CA TYR A 61 -3.77 8.06 -8.70
C TYR A 61 -3.24 7.17 -9.82
N PHE A 62 -3.94 7.08 -10.96
CA PHE A 62 -3.51 6.16 -12.01
C PHE A 62 -3.92 6.61 -13.40
N ASP A 63 -3.11 6.20 -14.38
CA ASP A 63 -3.45 6.16 -15.80
C ASP A 63 -3.13 4.77 -16.40
N GLN A 64 -3.14 4.64 -17.73
CA GLN A 64 -2.84 3.38 -18.42
C GLN A 64 -1.43 2.84 -18.16
N HIS A 65 -0.49 3.67 -17.76
CA HIS A 65 0.93 3.35 -17.71
C HIS A 65 1.57 3.55 -16.34
N THR A 66 0.87 4.29 -15.47
CA THR A 66 1.44 4.78 -14.21
C THR A 66 0.44 4.65 -13.09
N SER A 67 0.93 4.33 -11.89
CA SER A 67 0.17 4.52 -10.66
C SER A 67 1.03 5.18 -9.60
N VAL A 68 0.40 6.01 -8.75
CA VAL A 68 1.03 6.70 -7.62
C VAL A 68 0.16 6.51 -6.39
N TYR A 69 0.68 5.81 -5.40
CA TYR A 69 0.05 5.63 -4.09
C TYR A 69 0.74 6.51 -3.07
N ARG A 70 -0.04 7.28 -2.30
CA ARG A 70 0.47 8.26 -1.33
C ARG A 70 -0.59 8.64 -0.32
N ASP A 71 -0.22 9.43 0.67
CA ASP A 71 -1.19 10.01 1.59
C ASP A 71 -2.22 10.86 0.84
N ALA A 72 -3.47 10.79 1.26
CA ALA A 72 -4.53 11.66 0.76
C ALA A 72 -4.29 13.10 1.23
N ASP A 73 -4.82 14.07 0.48
CA ASP A 73 -4.63 15.50 0.79
C ASP A 73 -5.28 15.93 2.13
N ASP A 74 -6.26 15.17 2.59
CA ASP A 74 -6.94 15.35 3.87
C ASP A 74 -6.32 14.54 5.02
N HIS A 75 -5.17 13.93 4.77
CA HIS A 75 -4.45 13.20 5.80
C HIS A 75 -3.95 14.16 6.89
N VAL A 76 -4.42 13.95 8.11
CA VAL A 76 -3.94 14.67 9.29
C VAL A 76 -2.95 13.78 9.99
N ASN A 77 -1.70 14.23 10.09
CA ASN A 77 -0.71 13.56 10.92
C ASN A 77 -1.13 13.73 12.38
N GLU A 78 -1.48 12.64 13.03
CA GLU A 78 -1.74 12.64 14.46
C GLU A 78 -0.47 12.19 15.18
N ASP A 79 0.13 13.12 15.92
CA ASP A 79 1.19 12.79 16.86
C ASP A 79 0.55 12.39 18.18
N ILE A 80 0.81 11.16 18.61
CA ILE A 80 0.39 10.67 19.92
C ILE A 80 1.55 10.88 20.88
N GLU A 81 1.42 11.89 21.74
CA GLU A 81 2.39 12.15 22.81
C GLU A 81 2.01 11.38 24.06
N MET A 82 2.94 10.63 24.61
CA MET A 82 2.79 9.93 25.85
C MET A 82 3.88 10.37 26.82
N GLU A 83 3.49 10.71 28.03
CA GLU A 83 4.39 11.08 29.12
C GLU A 83 4.01 10.25 30.36
N SER A 84 5.01 9.70 31.05
CA SER A 84 4.77 9.04 32.34
C SER A 84 4.44 10.09 33.42
N ASP A 85 3.63 9.72 34.41
CA ASP A 85 3.20 10.61 35.50
C ASP A 85 4.37 11.24 36.28
N ASP A 86 5.54 10.61 36.25
CA ASP A 86 6.76 11.07 36.92
C ASP A 86 7.72 11.84 35.97
N GLY A 87 7.34 12.02 34.69
CA GLY A 87 8.17 12.68 33.68
C GLY A 87 9.45 11.93 33.30
N SER A 88 9.63 10.68 33.76
CA SER A 88 10.80 9.87 33.46
C SER A 88 10.83 9.29 32.07
N PHE A 89 9.67 9.25 31.39
CA PHE A 89 9.49 8.67 30.06
C PHE A 89 8.58 9.56 29.22
N GLN A 90 9.05 9.91 28.04
CA GLN A 90 8.24 10.60 27.02
C GLN A 90 8.40 9.85 25.69
N MET A 91 7.29 9.48 25.07
CA MET A 91 7.25 8.85 23.75
C MET A 91 6.32 9.64 22.84
N VAL A 92 6.75 9.90 21.63
CA VAL A 92 5.93 10.51 20.59
C VAL A 92 5.79 9.51 19.45
N PHE A 93 4.57 9.08 19.19
CA PHE A 93 4.23 8.33 18.00
C PHE A 93 3.68 9.30 16.96
N SER A 94 4.33 9.39 15.84
CA SER A 94 3.83 10.15 14.70
C SER A 94 3.23 9.18 13.68
N THR A 95 1.96 9.35 13.35
CA THR A 95 1.26 8.56 12.32
C THR A 95 1.64 9.03 10.91
N GLY A 96 2.32 10.17 10.81
CA GLY A 96 2.91 10.67 9.57
C GLY A 96 4.40 10.86 9.75
N GLY A 97 5.21 10.21 8.94
CA GLY A 97 6.63 10.50 8.85
C GLY A 97 6.86 11.98 8.51
N SER A 98 8.01 12.54 8.90
CA SER A 98 8.39 13.91 8.49
C SER A 98 8.62 14.04 6.97
N SER A 99 8.51 12.96 6.24
CA SER A 99 8.71 12.86 4.80
C SER A 99 7.48 12.26 4.15
N GLU A 100 7.17 12.80 3.01
CA GLU A 100 6.09 12.35 2.16
C GLU A 100 6.40 10.97 1.58
N GLU A 101 5.55 9.98 1.85
CA GLU A 101 5.67 8.64 1.25
C GLU A 101 4.96 8.59 -0.09
N ILE A 102 5.69 8.17 -1.12
CA ILE A 102 5.18 8.09 -2.48
C ILE A 102 5.66 6.79 -3.11
N LEU A 103 4.74 5.90 -3.43
CA LEU A 103 5.01 4.72 -4.24
C LEU A 103 4.56 4.98 -5.68
N TYR A 104 5.52 5.15 -6.57
CA TYR A 104 5.32 5.36 -8.00
C TYR A 104 5.62 4.08 -8.77
N ASN A 105 4.69 3.61 -9.60
CA ASN A 105 4.88 2.45 -10.45
C ASN A 105 4.76 2.83 -11.92
N ASP A 106 5.79 2.57 -12.72
CA ASP A 106 5.74 2.53 -14.17
C ASP A 106 5.31 1.12 -14.60
N LEU A 107 4.04 0.97 -14.93
CA LEU A 107 3.44 -0.31 -15.32
C LEU A 107 3.98 -0.83 -16.65
N LYS A 108 4.42 0.08 -17.54
CA LYS A 108 4.98 -0.25 -18.86
C LYS A 108 6.45 -0.67 -18.76
N ALA A 109 7.27 0.10 -18.05
CA ALA A 109 8.67 -0.23 -17.81
C ALA A 109 8.85 -1.32 -16.76
N ARG A 110 7.80 -1.63 -15.97
CA ARG A 110 7.83 -2.55 -14.82
C ARG A 110 8.88 -2.14 -13.79
N LYS A 111 8.88 -0.86 -13.45
CA LYS A 111 9.74 -0.27 -12.45
C LYS A 111 8.91 0.38 -11.35
N SER A 112 9.46 0.34 -10.15
CA SER A 112 8.90 0.99 -8.97
C SER A 112 9.92 1.96 -8.39
N LEU A 113 9.43 3.11 -7.93
CA LEU A 113 10.18 4.09 -7.16
C LEU A 113 9.42 4.36 -5.87
N TYR A 114 10.03 4.05 -4.74
CA TYR A 114 9.46 4.37 -3.44
C TYR A 114 10.26 5.47 -2.77
N GLN A 115 9.62 6.64 -2.61
CA GLN A 115 10.16 7.73 -1.85
C GLN A 115 9.68 7.61 -0.41
N THR A 116 10.60 7.60 0.53
CA THR A 116 10.31 7.51 1.96
C THR A 116 11.36 8.24 2.78
N GLY A 117 11.07 8.48 4.04
CA GLY A 117 12.01 9.07 4.97
C GLY A 117 12.30 8.17 6.15
N PHE A 118 13.56 8.15 6.56
CA PHE A 118 13.97 7.45 7.77
C PHE A 118 14.96 8.28 8.57
N MET A 119 14.66 8.54 9.84
CA MET A 119 15.51 9.30 10.78
C MET A 119 16.01 10.65 10.24
N GLY A 120 15.09 11.40 9.58
CA GLY A 120 15.39 12.72 9.03
C GLY A 120 16.15 12.72 7.71
N LYS A 121 16.38 11.56 7.10
CA LYS A 121 16.93 11.42 5.75
C LYS A 121 15.84 10.95 4.81
N GLU A 122 15.87 11.44 3.57
CA GLU A 122 14.97 11.00 2.51
C GLU A 122 15.69 10.00 1.60
N PHE A 123 14.97 8.95 1.19
CA PHE A 123 15.44 7.90 0.30
C PHE A 123 14.53 7.77 -0.91
N LEU A 124 15.11 7.39 -2.03
CA LEU A 124 14.42 7.03 -3.24
C LEU A 124 14.86 5.62 -3.65
N ILE A 125 14.01 4.65 -3.32
CA ILE A 125 14.29 3.23 -3.50
C ILE A 125 13.80 2.83 -4.89
N GLU A 126 14.73 2.41 -5.75
CA GLU A 126 14.41 1.95 -7.10
C GLU A 126 14.44 0.42 -7.15
N SER A 127 13.35 -0.18 -7.64
CA SER A 127 13.22 -1.64 -7.77
C SER A 127 12.52 -2.02 -9.07
N ASP A 128 12.61 -3.30 -9.41
CA ASP A 128 11.71 -3.87 -10.42
C ASP A 128 10.33 -4.06 -9.80
N LEU A 129 9.29 -3.81 -10.59
CA LEU A 129 7.92 -4.11 -10.18
C LEU A 129 7.75 -5.63 -10.18
N GLU A 130 7.99 -6.23 -9.02
CA GLU A 130 7.93 -7.68 -8.84
C GLU A 130 6.52 -8.20 -9.06
N LYS A 131 6.41 -9.38 -9.61
CA LYS A 131 5.14 -10.02 -9.83
C LYS A 131 4.80 -10.91 -8.64
N ALA A 132 3.89 -10.47 -7.78
CA ALA A 132 3.35 -11.32 -6.73
C ALA A 132 2.69 -12.58 -7.33
N THR A 133 2.91 -13.73 -6.68
CA THR A 133 2.35 -15.01 -7.12
C THR A 133 0.92 -15.18 -6.60
N TRP A 134 0.00 -14.39 -7.16
CA TRP A 134 -1.40 -14.44 -6.81
C TRP A 134 -2.08 -15.73 -7.27
N LYS A 135 -2.82 -16.38 -6.37
CA LYS A 135 -3.76 -17.45 -6.67
C LYS A 135 -5.17 -16.87 -6.71
N ILE A 136 -5.71 -16.70 -7.90
CA ILE A 136 -7.08 -16.21 -8.10
C ILE A 136 -8.06 -17.35 -7.78
N THR A 137 -9.13 -17.04 -7.03
CA THR A 137 -10.19 -17.99 -6.66
C THR A 137 -11.49 -17.69 -7.41
N ASP A 138 -12.50 -18.56 -7.24
CA ASP A 138 -13.83 -18.34 -7.82
C ASP A 138 -14.75 -17.48 -6.94
N GLU A 139 -14.28 -17.11 -5.75
CA GLU A 139 -15.06 -16.28 -4.82
C GLU A 139 -15.25 -14.87 -5.35
N ARG A 140 -16.47 -14.36 -5.21
CA ARG A 140 -16.85 -13.03 -5.68
C ARG A 140 -17.71 -12.31 -4.66
N ILE A 141 -17.51 -10.99 -4.57
CA ILE A 141 -18.33 -10.07 -3.76
C ILE A 141 -18.71 -8.85 -4.60
N LYS A 142 -19.72 -8.11 -4.15
CA LYS A 142 -19.98 -6.75 -4.65
C LYS A 142 -19.40 -5.73 -3.66
N TYR A 143 -18.58 -4.82 -4.14
CA TYR A 143 -18.00 -3.75 -3.35
C TYR A 143 -17.93 -2.45 -4.14
N LEU A 144 -18.37 -1.32 -3.57
CA LEU A 144 -18.48 -0.01 -4.24
C LEU A 144 -19.17 -0.04 -5.62
N GLY A 145 -20.13 -0.97 -5.80
CA GLY A 145 -20.83 -1.12 -7.07
C GLY A 145 -20.16 -2.10 -8.06
N TYR A 146 -18.90 -2.47 -7.86
CA TYR A 146 -18.11 -3.37 -8.70
C TYR A 146 -18.26 -4.84 -8.27
N VAL A 147 -18.13 -5.75 -9.24
CA VAL A 147 -17.96 -7.18 -8.94
C VAL A 147 -16.48 -7.46 -8.74
N CYS A 148 -16.10 -7.81 -7.52
CA CYS A 148 -14.73 -8.12 -7.16
C CYS A 148 -14.52 -9.62 -7.05
N GLN A 149 -13.35 -10.10 -7.49
CA GLN A 149 -12.90 -11.48 -7.39
C GLN A 149 -11.74 -11.57 -6.39
N LYS A 150 -11.71 -12.66 -5.60
CA LYS A 150 -10.69 -12.89 -4.58
C LYS A 150 -9.42 -13.46 -5.18
N ALA A 151 -8.30 -12.94 -4.71
CA ALA A 151 -6.97 -13.50 -4.93
C ALA A 151 -6.23 -13.59 -3.59
N VAL A 152 -5.36 -14.59 -3.46
CA VAL A 152 -4.57 -14.82 -2.25
C VAL A 152 -3.11 -15.10 -2.61
N TYR A 153 -2.17 -14.68 -1.77
CA TYR A 153 -0.80 -15.15 -1.81
C TYR A 153 -0.19 -15.13 -0.40
N THR A 154 0.93 -15.79 -0.23
CA THR A 154 1.70 -15.76 1.01
C THR A 154 2.90 -14.85 0.83
N LYS A 155 3.01 -13.81 1.67
CA LYS A 155 4.17 -12.93 1.76
C LYS A 155 5.11 -13.46 2.82
N THR A 156 6.36 -13.70 2.45
CA THR A 156 7.42 -14.04 3.40
C THR A 156 8.10 -12.76 3.84
N ILE A 157 8.06 -12.48 5.14
CA ILE A 157 8.75 -11.34 5.75
C ILE A 157 10.07 -11.84 6.30
N PRO A 158 11.21 -11.32 5.84
CA PRO A 158 12.51 -11.68 6.38
C PRO A 158 12.60 -11.27 7.86
N PRO A 159 13.42 -11.95 8.65
CA PRO A 159 13.68 -11.53 10.02
C PRO A 159 14.41 -10.19 10.06
N THR A 160 14.23 -9.45 11.14
CA THR A 160 15.00 -8.23 11.37
C THR A 160 16.50 -8.53 11.25
N PRO A 161 17.27 -7.76 10.47
CA PRO A 161 18.71 -7.98 10.33
C PRO A 161 19.40 -8.02 11.70
N GLY A 162 20.13 -9.14 11.97
CA GLY A 162 20.82 -9.36 13.23
C GLY A 162 20.00 -10.05 14.33
N SER A 163 18.73 -10.38 14.08
CA SER A 163 17.94 -11.24 14.98
C SER A 163 18.10 -12.73 14.63
N ASP A 164 17.94 -13.60 15.62
CA ASP A 164 17.89 -15.06 15.44
C ASP A 164 16.47 -15.56 15.09
N GLU A 165 15.58 -14.65 14.68
CA GLU A 165 14.20 -14.98 14.33
C GLU A 165 14.12 -15.69 12.98
N SER A 166 13.11 -16.52 12.79
CA SER A 166 12.83 -17.15 11.50
C SER A 166 11.95 -16.22 10.65
N PRO A 167 12.01 -16.33 9.30
CA PRO A 167 11.08 -15.63 8.42
C PRO A 167 9.63 -15.91 8.81
N ILE A 168 8.78 -14.89 8.73
CA ILE A 168 7.35 -14.99 9.05
C ILE A 168 6.57 -15.03 7.74
N GLU A 169 5.64 -15.98 7.63
CA GLU A 169 4.71 -16.05 6.51
C GLU A 169 3.40 -15.35 6.89
N ARG A 170 2.92 -14.46 6.04
CA ARG A 170 1.63 -13.77 6.19
C ARG A 170 0.75 -14.04 4.98
N GLU A 171 -0.48 -14.45 5.23
CA GLU A 171 -1.48 -14.55 4.16
C GLU A 171 -1.96 -13.15 3.79
N VAL A 172 -2.00 -12.89 2.49
CA VAL A 172 -2.57 -11.68 1.90
C VAL A 172 -3.77 -12.07 1.07
N VAL A 173 -4.91 -11.48 1.39
CA VAL A 173 -6.17 -11.62 0.65
C VAL A 173 -6.48 -10.30 -0.04
N ALA A 174 -6.64 -10.33 -1.36
CA ALA A 174 -7.05 -9.16 -2.14
C ALA A 174 -8.37 -9.42 -2.87
N TRP A 175 -9.16 -8.35 -3.03
CA TRP A 175 -10.35 -8.34 -3.86
C TRP A 175 -10.15 -7.31 -4.97
N PHE A 176 -10.09 -7.79 -6.21
CA PHE A 176 -9.86 -6.95 -7.38
C PHE A 176 -11.06 -6.98 -8.32
N THR A 177 -11.26 -5.89 -9.07
CA THR A 177 -12.31 -5.82 -10.07
C THR A 177 -11.75 -5.78 -11.49
N PRO A 178 -12.16 -6.71 -12.38
CA PRO A 178 -11.82 -6.64 -13.81
C PRO A 178 -12.54 -5.52 -14.55
N GLU A 179 -13.54 -4.86 -13.95
CA GLU A 179 -14.25 -3.73 -14.55
C GLU A 179 -13.36 -2.49 -14.69
N ILE A 180 -12.27 -2.42 -13.88
CA ILE A 180 -11.17 -1.47 -14.05
C ILE A 180 -9.96 -2.30 -14.49
N PRO A 181 -9.72 -2.51 -15.80
CA PRO A 181 -8.79 -3.50 -16.31
C PRO A 181 -7.31 -3.04 -16.28
N LEU A 182 -6.90 -2.46 -15.18
CA LEU A 182 -5.54 -2.00 -14.92
C LEU A 182 -4.94 -2.80 -13.76
N PRO A 183 -3.68 -3.24 -13.84
CA PRO A 183 -3.04 -4.05 -12.81
C PRO A 183 -2.54 -3.21 -11.64
N ILE A 184 -3.42 -2.37 -11.08
CA ILE A 184 -3.15 -1.40 -10.03
C ILE A 184 -3.74 -1.84 -8.69
N GLY A 185 -3.17 -1.34 -7.60
CA GLY A 185 -3.66 -1.57 -6.25
C GLY A 185 -2.97 -0.66 -5.24
N PRO A 186 -3.48 -0.63 -4.00
CA PRO A 186 -2.86 0.12 -2.94
C PRO A 186 -1.53 -0.52 -2.56
N ASP A 187 -0.56 0.30 -2.16
CA ASP A 187 0.76 -0.14 -1.77
C ASP A 187 1.39 -1.13 -2.79
N GLU A 188 2.02 -2.19 -2.36
CA GLU A 188 2.58 -3.25 -3.21
C GLU A 188 1.53 -4.25 -3.75
N TYR A 189 0.26 -4.14 -3.32
CA TYR A 189 -0.81 -5.13 -3.57
C TYR A 189 -1.52 -4.92 -4.92
N GLY A 190 -0.74 -4.79 -5.99
CA GLY A 190 -1.25 -4.67 -7.36
C GLY A 190 -1.02 -5.93 -8.20
N GLN A 191 -0.96 -5.71 -9.53
CA GLN A 191 -0.59 -6.70 -10.56
C GLN A 191 -1.57 -7.87 -10.74
N LEU A 192 -2.79 -7.72 -10.24
CA LEU A 192 -3.93 -8.55 -10.59
C LEU A 192 -4.54 -8.08 -11.93
N PRO A 193 -5.35 -8.90 -12.61
CA PRO A 193 -5.99 -8.51 -13.87
C PRO A 193 -7.19 -7.56 -13.63
N GLY A 194 -6.95 -6.48 -12.90
CA GLY A 194 -7.91 -5.46 -12.50
C GLY A 194 -7.47 -4.70 -11.27
N ALA A 195 -8.16 -3.59 -10.96
CA ALA A 195 -7.85 -2.76 -9.80
C ALA A 195 -8.23 -3.46 -8.48
N VAL A 196 -7.33 -3.42 -7.52
CA VAL A 196 -7.55 -3.97 -6.17
C VAL A 196 -8.29 -2.95 -5.32
N LEU A 197 -9.45 -3.34 -4.79
CA LEU A 197 -10.29 -2.48 -3.96
C LEU A 197 -10.24 -2.81 -2.47
N LEU A 198 -9.87 -4.04 -2.11
CA LEU A 198 -9.72 -4.45 -0.71
C LEU A 198 -8.47 -5.31 -0.57
N VAL A 199 -7.76 -5.12 0.52
CA VAL A 199 -6.65 -5.97 0.95
C VAL A 199 -6.82 -6.28 2.43
N SER A 200 -6.53 -7.52 2.81
CA SER A 200 -6.43 -7.95 4.21
C SER A 200 -5.15 -8.76 4.36
N VAL A 201 -4.31 -8.38 5.29
CA VAL A 201 -3.04 -9.03 5.60
C VAL A 201 -3.14 -9.64 6.99
N ASP A 202 -2.66 -10.86 7.13
CA ASP A 202 -2.53 -11.55 8.41
C ASP A 202 -3.85 -11.54 9.20
N GLU A 203 -4.91 -12.14 8.59
CA GLU A 203 -6.26 -12.25 9.16
C GLU A 203 -6.87 -10.91 9.60
N GLY A 204 -6.54 -9.80 8.90
CA GLY A 204 -7.05 -8.46 9.19
C GLY A 204 -6.25 -7.71 10.23
N LYS A 205 -4.96 -8.04 10.40
CA LYS A 205 -4.02 -7.20 11.15
C LYS A 205 -3.80 -5.87 10.43
N THR A 206 -3.64 -5.90 9.11
CA THR A 206 -3.72 -4.72 8.25
C THR A 206 -4.87 -4.89 7.27
N GLU A 207 -5.72 -3.89 7.17
CA GLU A 207 -6.82 -3.81 6.22
C GLU A 207 -6.72 -2.53 5.41
N ILE A 208 -6.73 -2.65 4.07
CA ILE A 208 -6.77 -1.51 3.15
C ILE A 208 -8.07 -1.59 2.37
N LYS A 209 -8.92 -0.58 2.49
CA LYS A 209 -10.25 -0.59 1.91
C LYS A 209 -10.46 0.64 1.04
N ALA A 210 -10.77 0.44 -0.25
CA ALA A 210 -11.22 1.53 -1.10
C ALA A 210 -12.50 2.15 -0.52
N THR A 211 -12.55 3.47 -0.46
CA THR A 211 -13.71 4.23 0.01
C THR A 211 -14.45 4.91 -1.14
N ALA A 212 -13.72 5.25 -2.21
CA ALA A 212 -14.29 5.83 -3.42
C ALA A 212 -13.44 5.49 -4.65
N VAL A 213 -14.08 5.49 -5.83
CA VAL A 213 -13.43 5.43 -7.14
C VAL A 213 -13.93 6.63 -7.94
N ASP A 214 -13.01 7.47 -8.40
CA ASP A 214 -13.32 8.70 -9.13
C ASP A 214 -12.50 8.75 -10.43
N PHE A 215 -13.20 8.83 -11.56
CA PHE A 215 -12.61 8.93 -12.88
C PHE A 215 -12.65 10.36 -13.45
N ASP A 216 -13.28 11.27 -12.75
CA ASP A 216 -13.46 12.66 -13.16
C ASP A 216 -12.42 13.60 -12.52
N SER A 217 -11.62 13.09 -11.56
CA SER A 217 -10.57 13.85 -10.89
C SER A 217 -9.46 14.26 -11.84
N ASP A 218 -8.99 15.50 -11.73
CA ASP A 218 -7.76 15.94 -12.39
C ASP A 218 -6.54 15.37 -11.63
N ILE A 219 -5.91 14.39 -12.23
CA ILE A 219 -4.76 13.67 -11.66
C ILE A 219 -3.42 14.13 -12.23
N THR A 220 -3.41 15.13 -13.14
CA THR A 220 -2.22 15.54 -13.90
C THR A 220 -1.06 15.92 -13.01
N GLU A 221 -1.31 16.64 -11.93
CA GLU A 221 -0.28 17.05 -10.97
C GLU A 221 0.08 15.97 -9.95
N ARG A 222 -0.65 14.84 -9.96
CA ARG A 222 -0.48 13.73 -9.00
C ARG A 222 0.34 12.56 -9.54
N LEU A 223 0.38 12.40 -10.87
CA LEU A 223 1.17 11.35 -11.56
C LEU A 223 2.62 11.80 -11.80
N VAL A 224 3.28 12.34 -10.76
CA VAL A 224 4.64 12.87 -10.88
C VAL A 224 5.63 11.85 -10.33
N VAL A 225 6.70 11.61 -11.09
CA VAL A 225 7.82 10.76 -10.66
C VAL A 225 8.49 11.40 -9.44
N PRO A 226 8.59 10.71 -8.30
CA PRO A 226 9.29 11.22 -7.13
C PRO A 226 10.79 11.37 -7.42
N THR A 227 11.39 12.42 -6.89
CA THR A 227 12.81 12.75 -7.16
C THR A 227 13.60 13.08 -5.92
N LYS A 228 12.95 13.15 -4.75
CA LYS A 228 13.62 13.51 -3.51
C LYS A 228 14.26 12.28 -2.86
N GLY A 229 15.40 12.49 -2.25
CA GLY A 229 16.08 11.48 -1.46
C GLY A 229 17.32 10.89 -2.11
N GLN A 230 18.09 10.15 -1.31
CA GLN A 230 19.24 9.39 -1.77
C GLN A 230 18.74 8.17 -2.54
N LYS A 231 19.22 8.02 -3.79
CA LYS A 231 18.91 6.80 -4.57
C LYS A 231 19.64 5.61 -3.98
N VAL A 232 18.87 4.55 -3.72
CA VAL A 232 19.36 3.29 -3.16
C VAL A 232 18.57 2.13 -3.78
N SER A 233 19.15 0.93 -3.74
CA SER A 233 18.43 -0.32 -3.97
C SER A 233 17.67 -0.75 -2.70
N PRO A 234 16.71 -1.68 -2.78
CA PRO A 234 16.06 -2.25 -1.60
C PRO A 234 17.06 -2.82 -0.60
N ASP A 235 18.03 -3.61 -1.07
CA ASP A 235 19.07 -4.21 -0.21
C ASP A 235 19.94 -3.17 0.51
N GLU A 236 20.30 -2.08 -0.20
CA GLU A 236 21.06 -0.97 0.40
C GLU A 236 20.22 -0.22 1.44
N TYR A 237 18.93 -0.03 1.20
CA TYR A 237 18.03 0.59 2.16
C TYR A 237 17.89 -0.27 3.42
N GLU A 238 17.66 -1.58 3.27
CA GLU A 238 17.59 -2.51 4.41
C GLU A 238 18.88 -2.51 5.24
N GLN A 239 20.06 -2.46 4.60
CA GLN A 239 21.33 -2.35 5.31
C GLN A 239 21.44 -1.05 6.11
N ILE A 240 21.06 0.09 5.51
CA ILE A 240 21.07 1.39 6.18
C ILE A 240 20.13 1.37 7.39
N MET A 241 18.93 0.79 7.24
CA MET A 241 17.96 0.63 8.31
C MET A 241 18.53 -0.20 9.45
N ALA A 242 19.10 -1.37 9.12
CA ALA A 242 19.69 -2.29 10.11
C ALA A 242 20.83 -1.63 10.89
N GLU A 243 21.74 -0.93 10.20
CA GLU A 243 22.85 -0.22 10.86
C GLU A 243 22.33 0.87 11.81
N LYS A 244 21.32 1.62 11.39
CA LYS A 244 20.74 2.69 12.20
C LYS A 244 19.98 2.16 13.42
N MET A 245 19.22 1.09 13.26
CA MET A 245 18.54 0.44 14.38
C MET A 245 19.55 -0.10 15.41
N LYS A 246 20.64 -0.71 14.94
CA LYS A 246 21.72 -1.17 15.82
C LYS A 246 22.39 -0.02 16.57
N GLU A 247 22.71 1.08 15.90
CA GLU A 247 23.26 2.29 16.55
C GLU A 247 22.32 2.83 17.65
N LEU A 248 21.00 2.79 17.38
CA LEU A 248 20.00 3.20 18.38
C LEU A 248 20.02 2.28 19.61
N GLU A 249 20.02 0.97 19.39
CA GLU A 249 20.03 -0.03 20.44
C GLU A 249 21.30 0.07 21.29
N GLU A 250 22.47 0.23 20.67
CA GLU A 250 23.73 0.44 21.36
C GLU A 250 23.73 1.74 22.20
N ASN A 251 23.20 2.83 21.64
CA ASN A 251 23.07 4.10 22.35
C ASN A 251 22.10 4.01 23.53
N PHE A 252 21.07 3.18 23.40
CA PHE A 252 20.10 2.91 24.45
C PHE A 252 20.74 2.16 25.63
N ASN A 253 21.41 1.06 25.31
CA ASN A 253 22.03 0.22 26.33
C ASN A 253 23.18 0.92 27.07
N ASN A 254 23.81 1.95 26.50
CA ASN A 254 24.90 2.72 27.09
C ASN A 254 24.47 3.91 27.95
N LYS A 255 23.16 4.28 27.92
CA LYS A 255 22.61 5.38 28.74
C LYS A 255 21.80 4.85 29.90
N GLU A 256 22.44 4.57 31.01
CA GLU A 256 21.77 4.50 32.33
C GLU A 256 21.27 5.91 32.70
N GLY A 257 19.97 6.15 32.64
CA GLY A 257 19.31 7.31 33.21
C GLY A 257 18.75 8.32 32.15
N SER A 258 17.45 8.43 32.18
CA SER A 258 16.61 9.40 31.45
C SER A 258 16.61 9.26 29.91
N SER A 259 15.63 8.55 29.40
CA SER A 259 15.48 8.30 27.98
C SER A 259 14.19 8.92 27.45
N SER A 260 14.32 9.92 26.59
CA SER A 260 13.23 10.35 25.73
C SER A 260 13.33 9.62 24.40
N PHE A 261 12.25 8.96 23.98
CA PHE A 261 12.18 8.26 22.69
C PHE A 261 11.20 8.95 21.77
N ILE A 262 11.61 9.12 20.52
CA ILE A 262 10.72 9.45 19.44
C ILE A 262 10.72 8.22 18.53
N ILE A 263 9.69 7.37 18.64
CA ILE A 263 9.43 6.32 17.66
C ILE A 263 8.44 6.91 16.66
N ARG A 264 8.87 7.07 15.44
CA ARG A 264 7.98 7.41 14.32
C ARG A 264 7.55 6.08 13.71
N GLY A 265 6.24 5.80 13.77
CA GLY A 265 5.67 4.63 13.12
C GLY A 265 5.86 4.73 11.60
N GLU A 266 6.23 3.63 11.00
CA GLU A 266 6.20 3.39 9.56
C GLU A 266 4.80 2.96 9.16
#